data_f88de6c1c8d90758fe22d796ed818140
#
_entry.id   f88de6c1c8d90758fe22d796ed818140
#
_cell.length_a   1.000
_cell.length_b   1.000
_cell.length_c   1.000
_cell.angle_alpha   90.00
_cell.angle_beta   90.00
_cell.angle_gamma   90.00
#
_symmetry.space_group_name_H-M   'P 1'
#
loop_
_entity.id
_entity.type
_entity.pdbx_description
1 polymer ?
#
loop_
_entity_poly.entity_id
_entity_poly.type
_entity_poly.pdbx_seq_one_letter_code
_entity_poly.pdbx_strand_id
1 'polypeptide(L)'
;MTSPATASKAAPPKKRNRGPAIFALSLMTVTGSLCWILYGWETVEHVLVGDFDLMVNVLPRMALGVLTFGLLTVLIPRDWVAKHMGGDSGWKGLAIGLLAGAVAPGGPWVIYPLAAMLIRFGAEVGAVVTFMMSWSLLGMNRFLVWEVSFLGEDMAAMRLLVGLPFPILAGLTVRWLWKERQWPRIDRD
;
A
#
# COMPACT_ATOMS: atom_id res chain seq x y z
N MET A 1 18.45 -11.63 -51.15
CA MET A 1 17.20 -12.10 -50.49
C MET A 1 17.07 -11.33 -49.20
N THR A 2 16.30 -10.25 -49.24
CA THR A 2 16.08 -9.31 -48.14
C THR A 2 14.81 -9.76 -47.37
N SER A 3 14.95 -10.10 -46.10
CA SER A 3 13.88 -10.46 -45.20
C SER A 3 13.01 -9.23 -44.87
N PRO A 4 11.68 -9.30 -44.94
CA PRO A 4 10.84 -8.17 -44.61
C PRO A 4 10.77 -7.99 -43.08
N ALA A 5 11.01 -6.76 -42.63
CA ALA A 5 10.88 -6.29 -41.28
C ALA A 5 9.45 -6.50 -40.79
N THR A 6 9.30 -7.29 -39.74
CA THR A 6 8.04 -7.48 -38.98
C THR A 6 7.64 -6.15 -38.36
N ALA A 7 6.61 -5.52 -38.91
CA ALA A 7 5.99 -4.32 -38.36
C ALA A 7 5.39 -4.66 -36.99
N SER A 8 5.97 -4.07 -35.95
CA SER A 8 5.44 -4.12 -34.58
C SER A 8 4.01 -3.55 -34.58
N LYS A 9 3.04 -4.40 -34.35
CA LYS A 9 1.63 -4.06 -34.24
C LYS A 9 1.46 -3.28 -32.93
N ALA A 10 1.38 -1.95 -33.02
CA ALA A 10 1.11 -1.08 -31.88
C ALA A 10 -0.17 -1.54 -31.19
N ALA A 11 -0.08 -1.81 -29.87
CA ALA A 11 -1.21 -2.20 -29.07
C ALA A 11 -2.30 -1.10 -29.10
N PRO A 12 -3.60 -1.44 -29.21
CA PRO A 12 -4.66 -0.46 -29.27
C PRO A 12 -4.68 0.39 -27.99
N PRO A 13 -4.97 1.70 -28.08
CA PRO A 13 -4.99 2.59 -26.93
C PRO A 13 -5.99 2.08 -25.90
N LYS A 14 -5.50 1.82 -24.67
CA LYS A 14 -6.29 1.36 -23.53
C LYS A 14 -7.43 2.37 -23.29
N LYS A 15 -8.68 1.99 -23.56
CA LYS A 15 -9.87 2.82 -23.31
C LYS A 15 -9.80 3.30 -21.86
N ARG A 16 -9.58 4.60 -21.67
CA ARG A 16 -9.55 5.25 -20.36
C ARG A 16 -10.94 5.14 -19.75
N ASN A 17 -11.09 4.25 -18.79
CA ASN A 17 -12.36 4.06 -18.10
C ASN A 17 -12.66 5.32 -17.25
N ARG A 18 -13.57 6.17 -17.75
CA ARG A 18 -13.96 7.44 -17.12
C ARG A 18 -14.98 7.27 -16.01
N GLY A 19 -15.51 6.07 -15.83
CA GLY A 19 -16.55 5.77 -14.84
C GLY A 19 -16.20 6.21 -13.41
N PRO A 20 -15.01 5.86 -12.86
CA PRO A 20 -14.62 6.29 -11.51
C PRO A 20 -14.51 7.81 -11.35
N ALA A 21 -14.02 8.50 -12.38
CA ALA A 21 -13.89 9.96 -12.36
C ALA A 21 -15.26 10.65 -12.40
N ILE A 22 -16.19 10.15 -13.23
CA ILE A 22 -17.57 10.66 -13.30
C ILE A 22 -18.30 10.42 -11.98
N PHE A 23 -18.15 9.23 -11.39
CA PHE A 23 -18.72 8.91 -10.08
C PHE A 23 -18.18 9.84 -8.97
N ALA A 24 -16.87 10.06 -8.91
CA ALA A 24 -16.27 10.96 -7.94
C ALA A 24 -16.75 12.41 -8.11
N LEU A 25 -16.81 12.89 -9.36
CA LEU A 25 -17.31 14.26 -9.66
C LEU A 25 -18.80 14.39 -9.31
N SER A 26 -19.64 13.40 -9.63
CA SER A 26 -21.07 13.46 -9.29
C SER A 26 -21.28 13.45 -7.78
N LEU A 27 -20.54 12.62 -7.04
CA LEU A 27 -20.60 12.59 -5.59
C LEU A 27 -20.16 13.94 -4.98
N MET A 28 -19.06 14.50 -5.47
CA MET A 28 -18.54 15.79 -5.02
C MET A 28 -19.51 16.94 -5.31
N THR A 29 -20.16 16.91 -6.47
CA THR A 29 -21.17 17.93 -6.84
C THR A 29 -22.41 17.82 -5.96
N VAL A 30 -22.91 16.60 -5.73
CA VAL A 30 -24.11 16.37 -4.91
C VAL A 30 -23.84 16.75 -3.45
N THR A 31 -22.72 16.31 -2.86
CA THR A 31 -22.38 16.67 -1.47
C THR A 31 -22.08 18.15 -1.31
N GLY A 32 -21.40 18.78 -2.25
CA GLY A 32 -21.14 20.22 -2.24
C GLY A 32 -22.42 21.06 -2.34
N SER A 33 -23.34 20.67 -3.24
CA SER A 33 -24.64 21.32 -3.38
C SER A 33 -25.50 21.17 -2.13
N LEU A 34 -25.50 19.98 -1.51
CA LEU A 34 -26.24 19.71 -0.28
C LEU A 34 -25.67 20.52 0.89
N CYS A 35 -24.36 20.61 0.99
CA CYS A 35 -23.68 21.43 1.99
C CYS A 35 -24.06 22.92 1.84
N TRP A 36 -24.07 23.43 0.63
CA TRP A 36 -24.45 24.82 0.35
C TRP A 36 -25.91 25.09 0.75
N ILE A 37 -26.84 24.19 0.42
CA ILE A 37 -28.28 24.37 0.71
C ILE A 37 -28.54 24.29 2.23
N LEU A 38 -27.87 23.39 2.95
CA LEU A 38 -28.12 23.15 4.37
C LEU A 38 -27.36 24.09 5.31
N TYR A 39 -26.14 24.48 4.96
CA TYR A 39 -25.22 25.18 5.86
C TYR A 39 -24.78 26.57 5.34
N GLY A 40 -25.16 26.94 4.13
CA GLY A 40 -24.82 28.22 3.52
C GLY A 40 -23.43 28.30 2.89
N TRP A 41 -23.16 29.41 2.21
CA TRP A 41 -21.91 29.64 1.45
C TRP A 41 -20.67 29.74 2.34
N GLU A 42 -20.77 30.36 3.51
CA GLU A 42 -19.64 30.54 4.43
C GLU A 42 -19.03 29.19 4.86
N THR A 43 -19.89 28.19 5.09
CA THR A 43 -19.43 26.84 5.44
C THR A 43 -18.69 26.16 4.28
N VAL A 44 -19.20 26.33 3.05
CA VAL A 44 -18.56 25.77 1.86
C VAL A 44 -17.19 26.41 1.64
N GLU A 45 -17.07 27.72 1.79
CA GLU A 45 -15.81 28.44 1.68
C GLU A 45 -14.80 27.98 2.73
N HIS A 46 -15.22 27.85 3.98
CA HIS A 46 -14.37 27.36 5.08
C HIS A 46 -13.85 25.93 4.83
N VAL A 47 -14.71 25.05 4.32
CA VAL A 47 -14.32 23.67 3.96
C VAL A 47 -13.33 23.68 2.79
N LEU A 48 -13.57 24.46 1.75
CA LEU A 48 -12.66 24.55 0.58
C LEU A 48 -11.28 25.08 0.96
N VAL A 49 -11.22 26.10 1.82
CA VAL A 49 -9.95 26.62 2.34
C VAL A 49 -9.23 25.57 3.18
N GLY A 50 -9.96 24.89 4.07
CA GLY A 50 -9.41 23.80 4.87
C GLY A 50 -8.88 22.63 4.02
N ASP A 51 -9.61 22.25 2.98
CA ASP A 51 -9.19 21.20 2.04
C ASP A 51 -7.94 21.62 1.24
N PHE A 52 -7.85 22.90 0.85
CA PHE A 52 -6.67 23.42 0.18
C PHE A 52 -5.44 23.38 1.09
N ASP A 53 -5.57 23.79 2.35
CA ASP A 53 -4.51 23.72 3.35
C ASP A 53 -4.06 22.27 3.59
N LEU A 54 -5.02 21.35 3.70
CA LEU A 54 -4.72 19.91 3.79
C LEU A 54 -3.92 19.43 2.57
N MET A 55 -4.33 19.83 1.37
CA MET A 55 -3.66 19.44 0.14
C MET A 55 -2.22 19.97 0.09
N VAL A 56 -2.00 21.23 0.44
CA VAL A 56 -0.65 21.84 0.51
C VAL A 56 0.24 21.14 1.51
N ASN A 57 -0.30 20.69 2.64
CA ASN A 57 0.46 19.97 3.67
C ASN A 57 0.69 18.49 3.32
N VAL A 58 -0.24 17.85 2.62
CA VAL A 58 -0.15 16.42 2.26
C VAL A 58 0.74 16.19 1.04
N LEU A 59 0.72 17.08 0.03
CA LEU A 59 1.51 16.96 -1.19
C LEU A 59 3.02 16.77 -0.94
N PRO A 60 3.69 17.58 -0.10
CA PRO A 60 5.12 17.38 0.20
C PRO A 60 5.39 16.04 0.88
N ARG A 61 4.50 15.61 1.78
CA ARG A 61 4.63 14.32 2.47
C ARG A 61 4.49 13.15 1.50
N MET A 62 3.57 13.25 0.54
CA MET A 62 3.43 12.25 -0.53
C MET A 62 4.67 12.23 -1.43
N ALA A 63 5.19 13.40 -1.82
CA ALA A 63 6.41 13.51 -2.64
C ALA A 63 7.62 12.87 -1.92
N LEU A 64 7.81 13.17 -0.64
CA LEU A 64 8.84 12.52 0.18
C LEU A 64 8.63 11.01 0.28
N GLY A 65 7.39 10.55 0.42
CA GLY A 65 7.05 9.13 0.42
C GLY A 65 7.44 8.43 -0.88
N VAL A 66 7.14 9.03 -2.04
CA VAL A 66 7.52 8.50 -3.36
C VAL A 66 9.04 8.49 -3.51
N LEU A 67 9.74 9.52 -3.05
CA LEU A 67 11.19 9.59 -3.06
C LEU A 67 11.81 8.48 -2.18
N THR A 68 11.28 8.31 -0.97
CA THR A 68 11.69 7.23 -0.05
C THR A 68 11.48 5.86 -0.68
N PHE A 69 10.34 5.64 -1.34
CA PHE A 69 10.08 4.42 -2.08
C PHE A 69 11.13 4.20 -3.18
N GLY A 70 11.42 5.23 -3.99
CA GLY A 70 12.46 5.16 -5.02
C GLY A 70 13.83 4.75 -4.45
N LEU A 71 14.24 5.34 -3.32
CA LEU A 71 15.49 4.97 -2.64
C LEU A 71 15.46 3.53 -2.11
N LEU A 72 14.36 3.09 -1.51
CA LEU A 72 14.22 1.73 -1.01
C LEU A 72 14.30 0.69 -2.14
N THR A 73 13.79 0.99 -3.34
CA THR A 73 13.89 0.09 -4.50
C THR A 73 15.31 -0.14 -4.96
N VAL A 74 16.20 0.84 -4.77
CA VAL A 74 17.63 0.74 -5.12
C VAL A 74 18.42 0.05 -4.00
N LEU A 75 18.06 0.31 -2.74
CA LEU A 75 18.77 -0.21 -1.57
C LEU A 75 18.46 -1.69 -1.29
N ILE A 76 17.27 -2.17 -1.63
CA ILE A 76 16.86 -3.56 -1.37
C ILE A 76 17.32 -4.45 -2.53
N PRO A 77 18.30 -5.34 -2.34
CA PRO A 77 18.77 -6.24 -3.39
C PRO A 77 17.69 -7.29 -3.70
N ARG A 78 17.41 -7.47 -4.99
CA ARG A 78 16.44 -8.47 -5.47
C ARG A 78 16.76 -9.88 -4.96
N ASP A 79 18.02 -10.27 -5.02
CA ASP A 79 18.48 -11.60 -4.63
C ASP A 79 18.27 -11.86 -3.13
N TRP A 80 18.44 -10.83 -2.30
CA TRP A 80 18.16 -10.91 -0.87
C TRP A 80 16.68 -11.19 -0.60
N VAL A 81 15.78 -10.47 -1.28
CA VAL A 81 14.33 -10.67 -1.16
C VAL A 81 13.94 -12.08 -1.60
N ALA A 82 14.40 -12.50 -2.78
CA ALA A 82 14.11 -13.83 -3.31
C ALA A 82 14.59 -14.96 -2.37
N LYS A 83 15.78 -14.78 -1.76
CA LYS A 83 16.37 -15.77 -0.85
C LYS A 83 15.66 -15.83 0.52
N HIS A 84 15.29 -14.67 1.09
CA HIS A 84 14.81 -14.60 2.47
C HIS A 84 13.28 -14.49 2.61
N MET A 85 12.61 -14.02 1.57
CA MET A 85 11.14 -13.88 1.53
C MET A 85 10.49 -14.68 0.39
N GLY A 86 11.26 -15.47 -0.36
CA GLY A 86 10.76 -16.31 -1.46
C GLY A 86 9.95 -17.52 -0.98
N GLY A 87 9.46 -18.32 -1.94
CA GLY A 87 8.57 -19.47 -1.66
C GLY A 87 9.16 -20.54 -0.71
N ASP A 88 10.48 -20.68 -0.70
CA ASP A 88 11.18 -21.65 0.15
C ASP A 88 11.58 -21.08 1.53
N SER A 89 11.26 -19.81 1.80
CA SER A 89 11.68 -19.14 3.03
C SER A 89 10.94 -19.62 4.30
N GLY A 90 9.83 -20.34 4.15
CA GLY A 90 9.06 -20.87 5.27
C GLY A 90 8.67 -19.80 6.29
N TRP A 91 8.85 -20.06 7.57
CA TRP A 91 8.58 -19.13 8.66
C TRP A 91 9.47 -17.89 8.66
N LYS A 92 10.69 -17.98 8.11
CA LYS A 92 11.61 -16.84 8.03
C LYS A 92 11.04 -15.71 7.19
N GLY A 93 10.41 -16.02 6.06
CA GLY A 93 9.78 -15.00 5.21
C GLY A 93 8.66 -14.26 5.92
N LEU A 94 7.82 -14.96 6.68
CA LEU A 94 6.75 -14.36 7.50
C LEU A 94 7.32 -13.48 8.61
N ALA A 95 8.36 -13.96 9.33
CA ALA A 95 9.01 -13.18 10.39
C ALA A 95 9.66 -11.90 9.86
N ILE A 96 10.33 -11.98 8.70
CA ILE A 96 10.91 -10.80 8.03
C ILE A 96 9.80 -9.85 7.58
N GLY A 97 8.72 -10.36 6.99
CA GLY A 97 7.55 -9.56 6.63
C GLY A 97 6.94 -8.85 7.84
N LEU A 98 6.80 -9.55 8.97
CA LEU A 98 6.29 -8.99 10.21
C LEU A 98 7.15 -7.83 10.71
N LEU A 99 8.45 -8.06 10.86
CA LEU A 99 9.38 -7.05 11.39
C LEU A 99 9.53 -5.86 10.42
N ALA A 100 9.71 -6.13 9.13
CA ALA A 100 9.82 -5.10 8.12
C ALA A 100 8.56 -4.24 8.04
N GLY A 101 7.36 -4.86 8.12
CA GLY A 101 6.09 -4.14 8.13
C GLY A 101 5.91 -3.28 9.38
N ALA A 102 6.24 -3.80 10.56
CA ALA A 102 6.12 -3.05 11.82
C ALA A 102 6.97 -1.77 11.83
N VAL A 103 8.17 -1.82 11.23
CA VAL A 103 9.11 -0.68 11.20
C VAL A 103 8.95 0.18 9.94
N ALA A 104 8.28 -0.33 8.90
CA ALA A 104 8.17 0.36 7.61
C ALA A 104 7.61 1.78 7.76
N PRO A 105 8.36 2.81 7.33
CA PRO A 105 7.90 4.18 7.38
C PRO A 105 6.97 4.49 6.22
N GLY A 106 6.09 5.47 6.40
CA GLY A 106 5.28 6.05 5.35
C GLY A 106 3.83 5.59 5.33
N GLY A 107 3.09 6.14 4.39
CA GLY A 107 1.66 5.89 4.18
C GLY A 107 1.37 4.82 3.13
N PRO A 108 0.09 4.61 2.80
CA PRO A 108 -0.33 3.61 1.81
C PRO A 108 0.36 3.78 0.44
N TRP A 109 0.63 5.01 0.04
CA TRP A 109 1.33 5.36 -1.20
C TRP A 109 2.78 4.88 -1.28
N VAL A 110 3.43 4.57 -0.14
CA VAL A 110 4.76 3.94 -0.08
C VAL A 110 4.63 2.43 0.02
N ILE A 111 3.76 1.98 0.91
CA ILE A 111 3.65 0.56 1.28
C ILE A 111 3.07 -0.31 0.15
N TYR A 112 2.04 0.17 -0.58
CA TYR A 112 1.47 -0.62 -1.68
C TYR A 112 2.45 -0.79 -2.86
N PRO A 113 3.13 0.26 -3.35
CA PRO A 113 4.17 0.07 -4.35
C PRO A 113 5.34 -0.80 -3.86
N LEU A 114 5.73 -0.67 -2.57
CA LEU A 114 6.77 -1.50 -1.98
C LEU A 114 6.36 -2.98 -1.93
N ALA A 115 5.13 -3.28 -1.53
CA ALA A 115 4.59 -4.64 -1.56
C ALA A 115 4.59 -5.23 -2.99
N ALA A 116 4.18 -4.45 -3.98
CA ALA A 116 4.22 -4.86 -5.38
C ALA A 116 5.66 -5.12 -5.87
N MET A 117 6.61 -4.31 -5.44
CA MET A 117 8.05 -4.50 -5.72
C MET A 117 8.58 -5.80 -5.08
N LEU A 118 8.25 -6.06 -3.81
CA LEU A 118 8.67 -7.30 -3.14
C LEU A 118 8.18 -8.54 -3.89
N ILE A 119 6.94 -8.55 -4.39
CA ILE A 119 6.40 -9.64 -5.23
C ILE A 119 7.21 -9.77 -6.52
N ARG A 120 7.52 -8.65 -7.20
CA ARG A 120 8.34 -8.65 -8.42
C ARG A 120 9.77 -9.16 -8.16
N PHE A 121 10.31 -8.94 -6.99
CA PHE A 121 11.62 -9.42 -6.56
C PHE A 121 11.60 -10.90 -6.12
N GLY A 122 10.44 -11.54 -6.14
CA GLY A 122 10.28 -12.95 -5.86
C GLY A 122 9.88 -13.28 -4.44
N ALA A 123 9.43 -12.29 -3.66
CA ALA A 123 8.84 -12.57 -2.35
C ALA A 123 7.55 -13.40 -2.50
N GLU A 124 7.34 -14.30 -1.55
CA GLU A 124 6.11 -15.08 -1.45
C GLU A 124 4.93 -14.18 -1.04
N VAL A 125 3.77 -14.42 -1.65
CA VAL A 125 2.57 -13.61 -1.39
C VAL A 125 2.19 -13.61 0.09
N GLY A 126 2.32 -14.75 0.78
CA GLY A 126 2.08 -14.84 2.23
C GLY A 126 2.98 -13.92 3.05
N ALA A 127 4.28 -13.84 2.73
CA ALA A 127 5.22 -12.95 3.39
C ALA A 127 4.89 -11.46 3.13
N VAL A 128 4.46 -11.12 1.91
CA VAL A 128 4.05 -9.76 1.56
C VAL A 128 2.74 -9.36 2.24
N VAL A 129 1.79 -10.26 2.35
CA VAL A 129 0.54 -10.01 3.12
C VAL A 129 0.86 -9.81 4.59
N THR A 130 1.76 -10.61 5.18
CA THR A 130 2.23 -10.41 6.54
C THR A 130 2.86 -9.03 6.72
N PHE A 131 3.70 -8.60 5.78
CA PHE A 131 4.30 -7.26 5.76
C PHE A 131 3.23 -6.15 5.75
N MET A 132 2.25 -6.23 4.86
CA MET A 132 1.18 -5.22 4.75
C MET A 132 0.29 -5.17 5.98
N MET A 133 -0.10 -6.35 6.52
CA MET A 133 -0.90 -6.44 7.73
C MET A 133 -0.12 -5.97 8.96
N SER A 134 1.17 -6.27 9.05
CA SER A 134 2.04 -5.80 10.13
C SER A 134 2.15 -4.28 10.11
N TRP A 135 2.41 -3.68 8.96
CA TRP A 135 2.42 -2.23 8.82
C TRP A 135 1.09 -1.60 9.27
N SER A 136 -0.04 -2.21 8.86
CA SER A 136 -1.36 -1.69 9.20
C SER A 136 -1.73 -1.84 10.67
N LEU A 137 -1.36 -2.95 11.31
CA LEU A 137 -1.75 -3.27 12.69
C LEU A 137 -0.70 -2.87 13.73
N LEU A 138 0.59 -3.07 13.42
CA LEU A 138 1.69 -2.90 14.37
C LEU A 138 2.56 -1.68 14.09
N GLY A 139 2.27 -0.92 13.02
CA GLY A 139 3.12 0.18 12.54
C GLY A 139 3.67 1.07 13.67
N MET A 140 4.98 1.01 13.89
CA MET A 140 5.69 1.67 14.99
C MET A 140 5.45 3.19 15.01
N ASN A 141 5.36 3.82 13.83
CA ASN A 141 5.06 5.24 13.74
C ASN A 141 3.68 5.58 14.33
N ARG A 142 2.66 4.76 14.02
CA ARG A 142 1.31 4.97 14.59
C ARG A 142 1.28 4.66 16.08
N PHE A 143 1.98 3.61 16.51
CA PHE A 143 2.10 3.25 17.90
C PHE A 143 2.69 4.39 18.74
N LEU A 144 3.86 4.92 18.34
CA LEU A 144 4.56 5.95 19.11
C LEU A 144 3.84 7.31 19.07
N VAL A 145 3.37 7.73 17.89
CA VAL A 145 2.84 9.09 17.71
C VAL A 145 1.39 9.21 18.22
N TRP A 146 0.57 8.18 17.97
CA TRP A 146 -0.87 8.26 18.25
C TRP A 146 -1.29 7.43 19.45
N GLU A 147 -0.90 6.15 19.48
CA GLU A 147 -1.45 5.22 20.46
C GLU A 147 -0.91 5.50 21.87
N VAL A 148 0.39 5.65 22.02
CA VAL A 148 1.00 5.99 23.31
C VAL A 148 0.48 7.35 23.82
N SER A 149 0.35 8.34 22.91
CA SER A 149 -0.08 9.69 23.28
C SER A 149 -1.56 9.77 23.69
N PHE A 150 -2.44 8.97 23.07
CA PHE A 150 -3.90 9.05 23.33
C PHE A 150 -4.42 7.98 24.27
N LEU A 151 -3.86 6.76 24.24
CA LEU A 151 -4.34 5.62 25.03
C LEU A 151 -3.48 5.36 26.27
N GLY A 152 -2.29 5.95 26.35
CA GLY A 152 -1.31 5.63 27.36
C GLY A 152 -0.50 4.36 27.02
N GLU A 153 0.64 4.19 27.70
CA GLU A 153 1.61 3.13 27.41
C GLU A 153 1.04 1.72 27.60
N ASP A 154 0.28 1.49 28.68
CA ASP A 154 -0.25 0.17 29.02
C ASP A 154 -1.27 -0.33 27.99
N MET A 155 -2.23 0.51 27.62
CA MET A 155 -3.25 0.19 26.61
C MET A 155 -2.61 -0.01 25.21
N ALA A 156 -1.70 0.86 24.86
CA ALA A 156 -0.99 0.78 23.58
C ALA A 156 -0.15 -0.51 23.49
N ALA A 157 0.57 -0.87 24.54
CA ALA A 157 1.33 -2.12 24.63
C ALA A 157 0.43 -3.36 24.57
N MET A 158 -0.69 -3.37 25.30
CA MET A 158 -1.65 -4.47 25.27
C MET A 158 -2.22 -4.67 23.86
N ARG A 159 -2.61 -3.58 23.17
CA ARG A 159 -3.09 -3.63 21.80
C ARG A 159 -2.05 -4.19 20.83
N LEU A 160 -0.79 -3.79 20.98
CA LEU A 160 0.31 -4.27 20.16
C LEU A 160 0.53 -5.76 20.36
N LEU A 161 0.53 -6.25 21.61
CA LEU A 161 0.66 -7.67 21.92
C LEU A 161 -0.47 -8.51 21.35
N VAL A 162 -1.73 -8.05 21.50
CA VAL A 162 -2.90 -8.73 20.94
C VAL A 162 -2.88 -8.68 19.41
N GLY A 163 -2.36 -7.60 18.82
CA GLY A 163 -2.26 -7.42 17.37
C GLY A 163 -1.19 -8.29 16.69
N LEU A 164 -0.16 -8.70 17.43
CA LEU A 164 1.03 -9.37 16.90
C LEU A 164 0.76 -10.70 16.15
N PRO A 165 -0.14 -11.61 16.59
CA PRO A 165 -0.41 -12.86 15.86
C PRO A 165 -1.16 -12.66 14.56
N PHE A 166 -1.97 -11.61 14.40
CA PHE A 166 -2.84 -11.45 13.23
C PHE A 166 -2.11 -11.33 11.89
N PRO A 167 -1.02 -10.56 11.74
CA PRO A 167 -0.27 -10.52 10.48
C PRO A 167 0.27 -11.89 10.07
N ILE A 168 0.73 -12.68 11.03
CA ILE A 168 1.25 -14.03 10.77
C ILE A 168 0.12 -14.95 10.34
N LEU A 169 -1.02 -14.92 11.05
CA LEU A 169 -2.20 -15.72 10.69
C LEU A 169 -2.71 -15.35 9.29
N ALA A 170 -2.78 -14.07 8.96
CA ALA A 170 -3.16 -13.63 7.61
C ALA A 170 -2.19 -14.12 6.53
N GLY A 171 -0.89 -14.04 6.78
CA GLY A 171 0.13 -14.58 5.86
C GLY A 171 0.04 -16.09 5.68
N LEU A 172 -0.21 -16.83 6.75
CA LEU A 172 -0.39 -18.29 6.71
C LEU A 172 -1.67 -18.69 5.96
N THR A 173 -2.78 -18.01 6.21
CA THR A 173 -4.05 -18.27 5.49
C THR A 173 -3.90 -18.01 3.99
N VAL A 174 -3.25 -16.92 3.61
CA VAL A 174 -2.99 -16.64 2.20
C VAL A 174 -2.05 -17.67 1.58
N ARG A 175 -1.00 -18.07 2.30
CA ARG A 175 -0.08 -19.14 1.85
C ARG A 175 -0.83 -20.46 1.61
N TRP A 176 -1.73 -20.84 2.52
CA TRP A 176 -2.54 -22.04 2.39
C TRP A 176 -3.48 -21.97 1.18
N LEU A 177 -4.24 -20.87 1.04
CA LEU A 177 -5.13 -20.63 -0.09
C LEU A 177 -4.40 -20.57 -1.44
N TRP A 178 -3.19 -19.98 -1.44
CA TRP A 178 -2.40 -19.84 -2.67
C TRP A 178 -1.79 -21.15 -3.12
N LYS A 179 -1.46 -22.02 -2.20
CA LYS A 179 -0.92 -23.36 -2.50
C LYS A 179 -1.98 -24.27 -3.14
N GLU A 180 -3.23 -24.15 -2.74
CA GLU A 180 -4.35 -24.92 -3.32
C GLU A 180 -4.80 -24.41 -4.69
N ARG A 181 -4.70 -23.13 -4.95
CA ARG A 181 -4.98 -22.55 -6.27
C ARG A 181 -3.66 -22.38 -7.02
N GLN A 182 -3.47 -23.19 -8.06
CA GLN A 182 -2.45 -22.95 -9.07
C GLN A 182 -2.85 -21.67 -9.86
N TRP A 183 -2.58 -20.50 -9.27
CA TRP A 183 -2.80 -19.23 -9.94
C TRP A 183 -1.76 -19.08 -11.07
N PRO A 184 -2.17 -18.65 -12.28
CA PRO A 184 -1.23 -18.47 -13.37
C PRO A 184 -0.09 -17.55 -12.90
N ARG A 185 1.14 -18.01 -13.05
CA ARG A 185 2.33 -17.20 -12.81
C ARG A 185 2.21 -15.97 -13.72
N ILE A 186 2.28 -14.79 -13.11
CA ILE A 186 2.39 -13.55 -13.88
C ILE A 186 3.70 -13.69 -14.66
N ASP A 187 3.58 -13.89 -15.99
CA ASP A 187 4.72 -14.03 -16.86
C ASP A 187 5.64 -12.83 -16.67
N ARG A 188 6.91 -13.17 -16.45
CA ARG A 188 7.98 -12.22 -16.14
C ARG A 188 8.60 -11.80 -17.47
N ASP A 189 7.91 -10.96 -18.23
CA ASP A 189 8.53 -10.24 -19.35
C ASP A 189 9.01 -8.86 -18.90
#